data_0d86be3e351c3b4a96984f5117e6149f
#
_entry.id   0d86be3e351c3b4a96984f5117e6149f
#
_cell.length_a   1.000
_cell.length_b   1.000
_cell.length_c   1.000
_cell.angle_alpha   90.00
_cell.angle_beta   90.00
_cell.angle_gamma   90.00
#
_symmetry.space_group_name_H-M   'P 1'
#
loop_
_entity.id
_entity.type
_entity.pdbx_description
1 polymer ?
#
loop_
_entity_poly.entity_id
_entity_poly.type
_entity_poly.pdbx_seq_one_letter_code
_entity_poly.pdbx_strand_id
1 'polypeptide(L)'
;MKKISLLTSLAFAAILPFSKTQAQEIIKKNGYTLSFESNYAALDPKLKKRLIETFFVVYPKLAKEYNPKTLKSVKFSIDTAYKGVAATSDGKVTYSSIWMDKHPEDIDVVTHEVMHIVQDYGRSVGPGWLTEGIADYARFKFGVDNAGAKWILPALKLEHTYKNSYRITARFFAWIEKNVKSGTIKAVDASLRDHTYQPEIWVKLTGKDLDGLWADYVKNPEL
;
A
#
# COMPACT_ATOMS: atom_id res chain seq x y z
N MET A 1 41.62 19.59 68.65
CA MET A 1 41.48 20.23 67.35
C MET A 1 40.81 19.17 66.42
N LYS A 2 39.48 19.28 66.14
CA LYS A 2 38.73 18.40 65.26
C LYS A 2 38.67 19.00 63.86
N LYS A 3 39.21 18.33 62.84
CA LYS A 3 39.10 18.68 61.42
C LYS A 3 37.73 18.21 60.87
N ILE A 4 36.93 19.17 60.47
CA ILE A 4 35.67 18.91 59.72
C ILE A 4 36.01 18.83 58.24
N SER A 5 35.78 17.66 57.66
CA SER A 5 35.97 17.41 56.22
C SER A 5 34.61 17.67 55.51
N LEU A 6 34.60 18.69 54.64
CA LEU A 6 33.42 19.07 53.88
C LEU A 6 33.40 18.21 52.59
N LEU A 7 32.46 17.26 52.48
CA LEU A 7 32.20 16.51 51.24
C LEU A 7 31.26 17.34 50.37
N THR A 8 31.76 17.84 49.26
CA THR A 8 30.98 18.48 48.20
C THR A 8 30.43 17.39 47.26
N SER A 9 29.14 17.13 47.34
CA SER A 9 28.46 16.22 46.40
C SER A 9 28.17 16.98 45.08
N LEU A 10 28.82 16.58 44.01
CA LEU A 10 28.52 17.03 42.64
C LEU A 10 27.29 16.26 42.12
N ALA A 11 26.17 16.91 42.02
CA ALA A 11 24.98 16.35 41.34
C ALA A 11 25.16 16.44 39.85
N PHE A 12 25.34 15.30 39.18
CA PHE A 12 25.35 15.18 37.73
C PHE A 12 23.89 15.15 37.23
N ALA A 13 23.40 16.27 36.67
CA ALA A 13 22.12 16.30 36.00
C ALA A 13 22.24 15.59 34.64
N ALA A 14 21.71 14.38 34.54
CA ALA A 14 21.59 13.67 33.26
C ALA A 14 20.55 14.37 32.38
N ILE A 15 20.99 15.05 31.34
CA ILE A 15 20.12 15.59 30.29
C ILE A 15 19.71 14.45 29.41
N LEU A 16 18.51 13.91 29.63
CA LEU A 16 17.89 12.94 28.73
C LEU A 16 17.54 13.65 27.40
N PRO A 17 17.94 13.11 26.24
CA PRO A 17 17.54 13.71 24.98
C PRO A 17 16.02 13.59 24.83
N PHE A 18 15.33 14.72 24.82
CA PHE A 18 13.92 14.78 24.40
C PHE A 18 13.85 14.42 22.91
N SER A 19 13.50 13.18 22.60
CA SER A 19 13.06 12.83 21.25
C SER A 19 11.80 13.63 20.97
N LYS A 20 11.89 14.62 20.07
CA LYS A 20 10.71 15.33 19.54
C LYS A 20 9.87 14.33 18.75
N THR A 21 8.96 13.65 19.39
CA THR A 21 7.87 12.95 18.71
C THR A 21 7.08 14.02 17.98
N GLN A 22 7.10 14.03 16.65
CA GLN A 22 6.19 14.90 15.90
C GLN A 22 4.77 14.54 16.32
N ALA A 23 3.98 15.55 16.71
CA ALA A 23 2.59 15.35 17.11
C ALA A 23 1.81 14.68 15.97
N GLN A 24 1.02 13.68 16.32
CA GLN A 24 0.09 13.04 15.40
C GLN A 24 -0.86 14.10 14.84
N GLU A 25 -0.92 14.21 13.51
CA GLU A 25 -1.87 15.07 12.82
C GLU A 25 -3.10 14.26 12.44
N ILE A 26 -4.30 14.77 12.73
CA ILE A 26 -5.57 14.11 12.40
C ILE A 26 -6.32 14.96 11.38
N ILE A 27 -6.58 14.38 10.22
CA ILE A 27 -7.29 15.01 9.11
C ILE A 27 -8.60 14.24 8.85
N LYS A 28 -9.71 14.98 8.76
CA LYS A 28 -11.04 14.41 8.46
C LYS A 28 -11.59 15.03 7.18
N LYS A 29 -11.96 14.19 6.21
CA LYS A 29 -12.54 14.63 4.94
C LYS A 29 -13.41 13.52 4.34
N ASN A 30 -14.57 13.89 3.79
CA ASN A 30 -15.47 12.98 3.06
C ASN A 30 -15.83 11.70 3.83
N GLY A 31 -16.03 11.79 5.16
CA GLY A 31 -16.37 10.64 6.00
C GLY A 31 -15.22 9.70 6.34
N TYR A 32 -13.99 10.04 5.99
CA TYR A 32 -12.77 9.31 6.35
C TYR A 32 -11.89 10.15 7.28
N THR A 33 -11.14 9.45 8.13
CA THR A 33 -10.14 10.05 9.02
C THR A 33 -8.77 9.46 8.67
N LEU A 34 -7.79 10.33 8.47
CA LEU A 34 -6.39 9.95 8.35
C LEU A 34 -5.64 10.51 9.55
N SER A 35 -4.95 9.66 10.30
CA SER A 35 -3.95 10.10 11.26
C SER A 35 -2.56 9.92 10.67
N PHE A 36 -1.74 10.96 10.74
CA PHE A 36 -0.38 10.97 10.20
C PHE A 36 0.63 11.19 11.32
N GLU A 37 1.61 10.31 11.39
CA GLU A 37 2.75 10.44 12.31
C GLU A 37 4.07 10.23 11.56
N SER A 38 5.15 10.73 12.11
CA SER A 38 6.51 10.55 11.57
C SER A 38 7.54 10.59 12.70
N ASN A 39 8.49 9.66 12.70
CA ASN A 39 9.70 9.77 13.49
C ASN A 39 10.88 10.34 12.69
N TYR A 40 10.65 10.73 11.44
CA TYR A 40 11.63 11.32 10.52
C TYR A 40 11.51 12.85 10.52
N ALA A 41 12.44 13.53 11.21
CA ALA A 41 12.41 14.99 11.38
C ALA A 41 12.62 15.78 10.08
N ALA A 42 13.31 15.19 9.09
CA ALA A 42 13.60 15.82 7.81
C ALA A 42 12.56 15.55 6.73
N LEU A 43 11.39 14.98 7.08
CA LEU A 43 10.32 14.74 6.12
C LEU A 43 9.91 16.03 5.41
N ASP A 44 10.00 16.04 4.07
CA ASP A 44 9.55 17.18 3.26
C ASP A 44 8.05 17.44 3.47
N PRO A 45 7.66 18.66 3.91
CA PRO A 45 6.25 19.02 4.10
C PRO A 45 5.41 18.91 2.80
N LYS A 46 6.02 19.12 1.63
CA LYS A 46 5.34 18.99 0.34
C LYS A 46 5.02 17.52 0.04
N LEU A 47 5.98 16.63 0.30
CA LEU A 47 5.76 15.19 0.15
C LEU A 47 4.67 14.71 1.11
N LYS A 48 4.75 15.07 2.39
CA LYS A 48 3.70 14.77 3.38
C LYS A 48 2.32 15.19 2.88
N LYS A 49 2.19 16.43 2.40
CA LYS A 49 0.95 16.96 1.85
C LYS A 49 0.44 16.11 0.68
N ARG A 50 1.31 15.76 -0.27
CA ARG A 50 0.94 14.94 -1.44
C ARG A 50 0.46 13.55 -1.02
N LEU A 51 1.10 12.88 -0.06
CA LEU A 51 0.65 11.58 0.47
C LEU A 51 -0.75 11.67 1.08
N ILE A 52 -1.01 12.71 1.88
CA ILE A 52 -2.32 12.97 2.50
C ILE A 52 -3.38 13.22 1.42
N GLU A 53 -3.09 14.08 0.44
CA GLU A 53 -4.02 14.41 -0.64
C GLU A 53 -4.33 13.18 -1.50
N THR A 54 -3.32 12.37 -1.82
CA THR A 54 -3.50 11.11 -2.56
C THR A 54 -4.45 10.18 -1.81
N PHE A 55 -4.28 10.00 -0.51
CA PHE A 55 -5.20 9.20 0.30
C PHE A 55 -6.65 9.64 0.12
N PHE A 56 -6.94 10.92 0.29
CA PHE A 56 -8.32 11.43 0.21
C PHE A 56 -8.90 11.43 -1.21
N VAL A 57 -8.07 11.29 -2.23
CA VAL A 57 -8.52 11.09 -3.63
C VAL A 57 -8.81 9.62 -3.91
N VAL A 58 -7.92 8.72 -3.51
CA VAL A 58 -7.98 7.31 -3.94
C VAL A 58 -8.80 6.43 -3.01
N TYR A 59 -8.65 6.58 -1.69
CA TYR A 59 -9.29 5.69 -0.73
C TYR A 59 -10.82 5.64 -0.82
N PRO A 60 -11.54 6.77 -0.97
CA PRO A 60 -12.98 6.74 -1.20
C PRO A 60 -13.40 6.02 -2.49
N LYS A 61 -12.57 6.11 -3.55
CA LYS A 61 -12.84 5.43 -4.83
C LYS A 61 -12.65 3.92 -4.69
N LEU A 62 -11.56 3.50 -4.04
CA LEU A 62 -11.28 2.09 -3.76
C LEU A 62 -12.35 1.48 -2.85
N ALA A 63 -12.73 2.19 -1.79
CA ALA A 63 -13.82 1.77 -0.90
C ALA A 63 -15.13 1.57 -1.66
N LYS A 64 -15.52 2.53 -2.51
CA LYS A 64 -16.73 2.42 -3.33
C LYS A 64 -16.67 1.27 -4.32
N GLU A 65 -15.53 1.07 -4.95
CA GLU A 65 -15.37 0.04 -5.99
C GLU A 65 -15.31 -1.37 -5.40
N TYR A 66 -14.53 -1.58 -4.34
CA TYR A 66 -14.18 -2.92 -3.86
C TYR A 66 -14.85 -3.29 -2.53
N ASN A 67 -14.81 -2.38 -1.53
CA ASN A 67 -15.31 -2.69 -0.18
C ASN A 67 -15.92 -1.46 0.53
N PRO A 68 -17.22 -1.18 0.35
CA PRO A 68 -17.88 -0.05 1.02
C PRO A 68 -17.86 -0.12 2.56
N LYS A 69 -17.57 -1.31 3.13
CA LYS A 69 -17.51 -1.55 4.57
C LYS A 69 -16.10 -1.38 5.15
N THR A 70 -15.10 -1.06 4.31
CA THR A 70 -13.72 -0.85 4.75
C THR A 70 -13.59 0.20 5.86
N LEU A 71 -12.48 0.20 6.59
CA LEU A 71 -12.20 1.10 7.70
C LEU A 71 -12.42 2.57 7.31
N LYS A 72 -13.01 3.34 8.21
CA LYS A 72 -13.19 4.80 8.04
C LYS A 72 -12.03 5.61 8.62
N SER A 73 -11.18 4.97 9.42
CA SER A 73 -10.00 5.58 10.03
C SER A 73 -8.76 4.80 9.65
N VAL A 74 -7.78 5.49 9.07
CA VAL A 74 -6.52 4.95 8.58
C VAL A 74 -5.37 5.71 9.23
N LYS A 75 -4.25 5.04 9.46
CA LYS A 75 -3.04 5.64 10.01
C LYS A 75 -1.88 5.55 9.02
N PHE A 76 -1.21 6.67 8.79
CA PHE A 76 0.07 6.73 8.09
C PHE A 76 1.21 6.99 9.06
N SER A 77 2.31 6.29 8.86
CA SER A 77 3.53 6.44 9.64
C SER A 77 4.75 6.48 8.73
N ILE A 78 5.57 7.53 8.80
CA ILE A 78 6.90 7.53 8.19
C ILE A 78 7.88 7.04 9.24
N ASP A 79 8.60 5.95 8.94
CA ASP A 79 9.46 5.28 9.90
C ASP A 79 10.90 5.15 9.39
N THR A 80 11.86 5.64 10.19
CA THR A 80 13.31 5.54 9.91
C THR A 80 13.86 4.13 10.11
N ALA A 81 13.20 3.31 10.90
CA ALA A 81 13.61 1.93 11.17
C ALA A 81 13.14 0.94 10.10
N TYR A 82 12.05 1.23 9.39
CA TYR A 82 11.51 0.36 8.35
C TYR A 82 12.37 0.40 7.09
N LYS A 83 12.78 -0.77 6.58
CA LYS A 83 13.76 -0.89 5.48
C LYS A 83 13.16 -1.31 4.13
N GLY A 84 11.87 -1.67 4.10
CA GLY A 84 11.14 -1.94 2.84
C GLY A 84 10.75 -0.66 2.10
N VAL A 85 9.77 -0.75 1.23
CA VAL A 85 9.13 0.41 0.57
C VAL A 85 8.05 0.97 1.48
N ALA A 86 7.02 0.18 1.70
CA ALA A 86 5.93 0.40 2.63
C ALA A 86 5.36 -0.95 3.09
N ALA A 87 4.51 -0.94 4.10
CA ALA A 87 3.76 -2.12 4.54
C ALA A 87 2.46 -1.70 5.23
N THR A 88 1.43 -2.52 5.05
CA THR A 88 0.11 -2.31 5.62
C THR A 88 -0.27 -3.43 6.57
N SER A 89 -0.71 -3.06 7.78
CA SER A 89 -1.29 -3.97 8.78
C SER A 89 -2.28 -3.21 9.66
N ASP A 90 -3.42 -3.84 9.97
CA ASP A 90 -4.40 -3.34 10.94
C ASP A 90 -4.81 -1.86 10.75
N GLY A 91 -5.06 -1.48 9.51
CA GLY A 91 -5.45 -0.11 9.15
C GLY A 91 -4.32 0.92 9.26
N LYS A 92 -3.08 0.47 9.45
CA LYS A 92 -1.88 1.30 9.45
C LYS A 92 -1.01 1.01 8.24
N VAL A 93 -0.56 2.08 7.57
CA VAL A 93 0.48 2.03 6.55
C VAL A 93 1.76 2.61 7.12
N THR A 94 2.84 1.87 7.03
CA THR A 94 4.19 2.31 7.42
C THR A 94 5.04 2.48 6.16
N TYR A 95 5.52 3.69 5.91
CA TYR A 95 6.42 4.03 4.79
C TYR A 95 7.85 4.16 5.29
N SER A 96 8.81 3.69 4.51
CA SER A 96 10.23 3.90 4.75
C SER A 96 10.62 5.34 4.47
N SER A 97 11.24 6.02 5.43
CA SER A 97 11.82 7.35 5.20
C SER A 97 12.90 7.31 4.10
N ILE A 98 13.68 6.24 4.05
CA ILE A 98 14.74 6.05 3.04
C ILE A 98 14.15 5.94 1.63
N TRP A 99 13.01 5.21 1.49
CA TRP A 99 12.34 5.12 0.20
C TRP A 99 11.76 6.46 -0.22
N MET A 100 11.06 7.14 0.68
CA MET A 100 10.40 8.42 0.40
C MET A 100 11.40 9.52 0.03
N ASP A 101 12.61 9.53 0.61
CA ASP A 101 13.66 10.47 0.23
C ASP A 101 14.22 10.19 -1.17
N LYS A 102 14.40 8.91 -1.52
CA LYS A 102 14.93 8.51 -2.83
C LYS A 102 13.91 8.61 -3.94
N HIS A 103 12.64 8.50 -3.62
CA HIS A 103 11.53 8.42 -4.56
C HIS A 103 10.37 9.34 -4.15
N PRO A 104 10.61 10.67 -4.01
CA PRO A 104 9.59 11.62 -3.53
C PRO A 104 8.39 11.76 -4.50
N GLU A 105 8.53 11.28 -5.74
CA GLU A 105 7.45 11.27 -6.73
C GLU A 105 6.57 10.02 -6.63
N ASP A 106 6.97 9.00 -5.85
CA ASP A 106 6.22 7.75 -5.70
C ASP A 106 5.07 7.87 -4.71
N ILE A 107 4.16 8.82 -4.95
CA ILE A 107 3.00 9.06 -4.08
C ILE A 107 1.92 8.00 -4.23
N ASP A 108 1.85 7.32 -5.37
CA ASP A 108 0.86 6.27 -5.62
C ASP A 108 1.23 4.92 -4.97
N VAL A 109 2.35 4.84 -4.25
CA VAL A 109 2.53 3.80 -3.23
C VAL A 109 1.40 3.86 -2.20
N VAL A 110 0.82 5.04 -1.93
CA VAL A 110 -0.40 5.19 -1.13
C VAL A 110 -1.55 4.36 -1.69
N THR A 111 -1.78 4.42 -3.01
CA THR A 111 -2.88 3.70 -3.65
C THR A 111 -2.73 2.18 -3.50
N HIS A 112 -1.52 1.67 -3.64
CA HIS A 112 -1.19 0.26 -3.40
C HIS A 112 -1.47 -0.13 -1.93
N GLU A 113 -0.90 0.61 -1.00
CA GLU A 113 -0.97 0.25 0.42
C GLU A 113 -2.39 0.37 0.99
N VAL A 114 -3.12 1.42 0.64
CA VAL A 114 -4.49 1.54 1.15
C VAL A 114 -5.44 0.55 0.48
N MET A 115 -5.09 0.00 -0.69
CA MET A 115 -5.84 -1.12 -1.26
C MET A 115 -5.77 -2.35 -0.35
N HIS A 116 -4.66 -2.63 0.32
CA HIS A 116 -4.60 -3.71 1.31
C HIS A 116 -5.58 -3.52 2.48
N ILE A 117 -5.84 -2.27 2.89
CA ILE A 117 -6.89 -1.99 3.90
C ILE A 117 -8.28 -2.29 3.32
N VAL A 118 -8.51 -1.93 2.06
CA VAL A 118 -9.80 -2.16 1.38
C VAL A 118 -10.03 -3.64 1.10
N GLN A 119 -8.97 -4.38 0.76
CA GLN A 119 -8.98 -5.83 0.58
C GLN A 119 -9.52 -6.55 1.82
N ASP A 120 -9.07 -6.15 3.02
CA ASP A 120 -9.59 -6.68 4.30
C ASP A 120 -9.73 -8.21 4.30
N TYR A 121 -8.73 -8.90 3.76
CA TYR A 121 -8.78 -10.35 3.60
C TYR A 121 -8.56 -11.11 4.92
N GLY A 122 -8.08 -10.43 5.98
CA GLY A 122 -7.78 -11.04 7.25
C GLY A 122 -6.70 -12.12 7.10
N ARG A 123 -6.97 -13.29 7.66
CA ARG A 123 -6.13 -14.49 7.44
C ARG A 123 -6.60 -15.21 6.17
N SER A 124 -6.44 -14.55 5.03
CA SER A 124 -6.89 -15.06 3.74
C SER A 124 -6.23 -16.38 3.37
N VAL A 125 -6.98 -17.23 2.69
CA VAL A 125 -6.50 -18.46 2.07
C VAL A 125 -5.99 -18.26 0.63
N GLY A 126 -6.04 -17.04 0.10
CA GLY A 126 -5.57 -16.73 -1.24
C GLY A 126 -4.04 -16.64 -1.35
N PRO A 127 -3.47 -16.87 -2.55
CA PRO A 127 -2.03 -16.76 -2.76
C PRO A 127 -1.56 -15.30 -2.72
N GLY A 128 -0.40 -15.04 -2.08
CA GLY A 128 0.15 -13.68 -1.93
C GLY A 128 0.32 -12.92 -3.24
N TRP A 129 0.70 -13.62 -4.33
CA TRP A 129 0.83 -12.98 -5.65
C TRP A 129 -0.48 -12.35 -6.14
N LEU A 130 -1.62 -12.93 -5.77
CA LEU A 130 -2.94 -12.43 -6.15
C LEU A 130 -3.28 -11.16 -5.36
N THR A 131 -3.01 -11.15 -4.05
CA THR A 131 -3.17 -9.98 -3.18
C THR A 131 -2.37 -8.79 -3.69
N GLU A 132 -1.08 -8.98 -3.95
CA GLU A 132 -0.18 -7.94 -4.45
C GLU A 132 -0.53 -7.50 -5.88
N GLY A 133 -0.92 -8.46 -6.73
CA GLY A 133 -1.34 -8.18 -8.09
C GLY A 133 -2.60 -7.32 -8.15
N ILE A 134 -3.57 -7.55 -7.27
CA ILE A 134 -4.79 -6.73 -7.15
C ILE A 134 -4.44 -5.34 -6.62
N ALA A 135 -3.54 -5.21 -5.64
CA ALA A 135 -3.12 -3.92 -5.12
C ALA A 135 -2.43 -3.06 -6.19
N ASP A 136 -1.53 -3.64 -6.98
CA ASP A 136 -0.90 -2.92 -8.10
C ASP A 136 -1.85 -2.67 -9.28
N TYR A 137 -2.82 -3.56 -9.53
CA TYR A 137 -3.89 -3.29 -10.49
C TYR A 137 -4.76 -2.10 -10.03
N ALA A 138 -5.10 -2.02 -8.76
CA ALA A 138 -5.80 -0.88 -8.19
C ALA A 138 -4.95 0.41 -8.30
N ARG A 139 -3.64 0.34 -8.04
CA ARG A 139 -2.72 1.44 -8.27
C ARG A 139 -2.71 1.89 -9.74
N PHE A 140 -2.66 0.97 -10.68
CA PHE A 140 -2.74 1.28 -12.12
C PHE A 140 -4.04 2.01 -12.47
N LYS A 141 -5.17 1.53 -11.96
CA LYS A 141 -6.51 2.02 -12.31
C LYS A 141 -6.89 3.35 -11.62
N PHE A 142 -6.44 3.57 -10.39
CA PHE A 142 -6.91 4.67 -9.52
C PHE A 142 -5.81 5.63 -9.09
N GLY A 143 -4.54 5.31 -9.36
CA GLY A 143 -3.40 6.17 -9.02
C GLY A 143 -3.53 7.55 -9.64
N VAL A 144 -2.99 8.55 -8.95
CA VAL A 144 -3.12 9.97 -9.34
C VAL A 144 -1.93 10.46 -10.15
N ASP A 145 -0.73 9.90 -9.96
CA ASP A 145 0.50 10.33 -10.63
C ASP A 145 1.54 9.21 -10.82
N ASN A 146 1.08 8.05 -11.30
CA ASN A 146 1.99 6.95 -11.65
C ASN A 146 3.08 7.37 -12.64
N ALA A 147 2.75 8.30 -13.56
CA ALA A 147 3.69 8.80 -14.57
C ALA A 147 4.84 9.61 -13.95
N GLY A 148 4.56 10.47 -12.97
CA GLY A 148 5.59 11.22 -12.23
C GLY A 148 6.61 10.31 -11.55
N ALA A 149 6.15 9.20 -11.01
CA ALA A 149 6.99 8.16 -10.42
C ALA A 149 7.67 7.23 -11.46
N LYS A 150 7.43 7.42 -12.77
CA LYS A 150 7.83 6.49 -13.83
C LYS A 150 7.36 5.04 -13.54
N TRP A 151 6.26 4.92 -12.82
CA TRP A 151 5.69 3.62 -12.51
C TRP A 151 4.76 3.19 -13.65
N ILE A 152 5.11 2.11 -14.32
CA ILE A 152 4.36 1.55 -15.46
C ILE A 152 4.16 0.06 -15.29
N LEU A 153 3.15 -0.50 -15.93
CA LEU A 153 3.01 -1.94 -16.11
C LEU A 153 4.04 -2.41 -17.14
N PRO A 154 4.98 -3.31 -16.76
CA PRO A 154 6.07 -3.70 -17.65
C PRO A 154 5.56 -4.52 -18.83
N ALA A 155 6.16 -4.36 -20.00
CA ALA A 155 5.88 -5.24 -21.13
C ALA A 155 6.13 -6.70 -20.77
N LEU A 156 5.39 -7.62 -21.41
CA LEU A 156 5.57 -9.05 -21.23
C LEU A 156 6.98 -9.48 -21.65
N LYS A 157 7.58 -10.37 -20.85
CA LYS A 157 8.86 -11.02 -21.14
C LYS A 157 8.72 -12.53 -21.01
N LEU A 158 9.65 -13.29 -21.57
CA LEU A 158 9.61 -14.76 -21.59
C LEU A 158 9.64 -15.39 -20.19
N GLU A 159 10.37 -14.75 -19.26
CA GLU A 159 10.49 -15.21 -17.86
C GLU A 159 9.28 -14.84 -16.97
N HIS A 160 8.33 -14.06 -17.49
CA HIS A 160 7.18 -13.66 -16.71
C HIS A 160 6.15 -14.78 -16.58
N THR A 161 5.50 -14.79 -15.44
CA THR A 161 4.29 -15.58 -15.15
C THR A 161 3.29 -14.75 -14.38
N TYR A 162 2.01 -15.12 -14.38
CA TYR A 162 1.01 -14.43 -13.57
C TYR A 162 1.28 -14.52 -12.06
N LYS A 163 2.18 -15.40 -11.61
CA LYS A 163 2.58 -15.57 -10.20
C LYS A 163 3.73 -14.66 -9.76
N ASN A 164 4.25 -13.80 -10.64
CA ASN A 164 5.36 -12.91 -10.28
C ASN A 164 4.98 -11.75 -9.36
N SER A 165 3.70 -11.62 -9.00
CA SER A 165 3.19 -10.53 -8.14
C SER A 165 3.29 -9.14 -8.77
N TYR A 166 2.82 -8.14 -8.03
CA TYR A 166 3.00 -6.73 -8.35
C TYR A 166 2.62 -6.37 -9.81
N ARG A 167 3.42 -5.53 -10.45
CA ARG A 167 3.15 -4.95 -11.78
C ARG A 167 3.00 -5.98 -12.90
N ILE A 168 3.68 -7.13 -12.80
CA ILE A 168 3.58 -8.19 -13.83
C ILE A 168 2.18 -8.79 -13.78
N THR A 169 1.73 -9.18 -12.59
CA THR A 169 0.39 -9.69 -12.36
C THR A 169 -0.68 -8.63 -12.63
N ALA A 170 -0.44 -7.38 -12.22
CA ALA A 170 -1.34 -6.27 -12.47
C ALA A 170 -1.56 -6.00 -13.97
N ARG A 171 -0.51 -6.14 -14.80
CA ARG A 171 -0.64 -6.05 -16.25
C ARG A 171 -1.53 -7.14 -16.82
N PHE A 172 -1.37 -8.37 -16.37
CA PHE A 172 -2.22 -9.46 -16.75
C PHE A 172 -3.68 -9.21 -16.34
N PHE A 173 -3.92 -8.67 -15.16
CA PHE A 173 -5.27 -8.31 -14.72
C PHE A 173 -5.87 -7.17 -15.54
N ALA A 174 -5.10 -6.17 -15.91
CA ALA A 174 -5.54 -5.12 -16.82
C ALA A 174 -5.93 -5.70 -18.19
N TRP A 175 -5.17 -6.69 -18.66
CA TRP A 175 -5.48 -7.39 -19.90
C TRP A 175 -6.77 -8.22 -19.80
N ILE A 176 -6.99 -8.96 -18.71
CA ILE A 176 -8.25 -9.70 -18.48
C ILE A 176 -9.45 -8.76 -18.50
N GLU A 177 -9.36 -7.65 -17.76
CA GLU A 177 -10.42 -6.65 -17.65
C GLU A 177 -10.79 -6.02 -19.00
N LYS A 178 -9.79 -5.80 -19.86
CA LYS A 178 -9.97 -5.20 -21.18
C LYS A 178 -10.44 -6.20 -22.23
N ASN A 179 -9.79 -7.35 -22.31
CA ASN A 179 -9.89 -8.25 -23.44
C ASN A 179 -10.77 -9.50 -23.21
N VAL A 180 -11.06 -9.83 -21.95
CA VAL A 180 -11.83 -11.04 -21.61
C VAL A 180 -13.17 -10.64 -20.98
N LYS A 181 -13.15 -10.10 -19.78
CA LYS A 181 -14.38 -9.71 -19.08
C LYS A 181 -14.10 -8.65 -18.00
N SER A 182 -14.73 -7.50 -18.16
CA SER A 182 -14.71 -6.45 -17.14
C SER A 182 -15.42 -6.89 -15.87
N GLY A 183 -14.88 -6.44 -14.71
CA GLY A 183 -15.38 -6.78 -13.38
C GLY A 183 -14.84 -8.09 -12.81
N THR A 184 -14.02 -8.83 -13.57
CA THR A 184 -13.43 -10.11 -13.12
C THR A 184 -12.57 -9.90 -11.87
N ILE A 185 -11.67 -8.92 -11.86
CA ILE A 185 -10.75 -8.69 -10.73
C ILE A 185 -11.50 -8.25 -9.49
N LYS A 186 -12.53 -7.44 -9.64
CA LYS A 186 -13.43 -7.06 -8.53
C LYS A 186 -14.15 -8.28 -7.93
N ALA A 187 -14.63 -9.20 -8.75
CA ALA A 187 -15.30 -10.41 -8.28
C ALA A 187 -14.32 -11.35 -7.56
N VAL A 188 -13.08 -11.47 -8.06
CA VAL A 188 -12.03 -12.25 -7.42
C VAL A 188 -11.65 -11.64 -6.07
N ASP A 189 -11.45 -10.30 -6.00
CA ASP A 189 -11.20 -9.56 -4.76
C ASP A 189 -12.31 -9.81 -3.71
N ALA A 190 -13.58 -9.73 -4.12
CA ALA A 190 -14.70 -10.01 -3.23
C ALA A 190 -14.65 -11.44 -2.69
N SER A 191 -14.35 -12.43 -3.52
CA SER A 191 -14.27 -13.84 -3.09
C SER A 191 -13.14 -14.09 -2.08
N LEU A 192 -12.02 -13.37 -2.21
CA LEU A 192 -10.93 -13.43 -1.23
C LEU A 192 -11.37 -12.84 0.12
N ARG A 193 -12.01 -11.69 0.11
CA ARG A 193 -12.53 -11.04 1.32
C ARG A 193 -13.61 -11.86 2.00
N ASP A 194 -14.49 -12.48 1.22
CA ASP A 194 -15.56 -13.33 1.74
C ASP A 194 -15.09 -14.75 2.11
N HIS A 195 -13.77 -15.04 2.01
CA HIS A 195 -13.15 -16.34 2.28
C HIS A 195 -13.74 -17.50 1.46
N THR A 196 -14.25 -17.20 0.26
CA THR A 196 -14.86 -18.17 -0.67
C THR A 196 -14.03 -18.41 -1.93
N TYR A 197 -12.84 -17.80 -2.00
CA TYR A 197 -11.96 -17.96 -3.15
C TYR A 197 -11.57 -19.44 -3.36
N GLN A 198 -11.80 -19.89 -4.58
CA GLN A 198 -11.31 -21.16 -5.13
C GLN A 198 -10.80 -20.89 -6.54
N PRO A 199 -9.75 -21.60 -7.01
CA PRO A 199 -9.19 -21.38 -8.36
C PRO A 199 -10.21 -21.48 -9.50
N GLU A 200 -11.25 -22.27 -9.32
CA GLU A 200 -12.35 -22.47 -10.28
C GLU A 200 -13.15 -21.19 -10.55
N ILE A 201 -13.00 -20.17 -9.70
CA ILE A 201 -13.67 -18.86 -9.91
C ILE A 201 -13.26 -18.25 -11.26
N TRP A 202 -12.02 -18.47 -11.70
CA TRP A 202 -11.56 -17.98 -13.00
C TRP A 202 -12.34 -18.57 -14.14
N VAL A 203 -12.53 -19.90 -14.13
CA VAL A 203 -13.35 -20.60 -15.14
C VAL A 203 -14.80 -20.10 -15.09
N LYS A 204 -15.36 -19.97 -13.90
CA LYS A 204 -16.75 -19.49 -13.71
C LYS A 204 -16.95 -18.08 -14.25
N LEU A 205 -15.97 -17.19 -14.07
CA LEU A 205 -16.07 -15.80 -14.50
C LEU A 205 -15.75 -15.61 -15.99
N THR A 206 -14.76 -16.32 -16.53
CA THR A 206 -14.14 -16.04 -17.83
C THR A 206 -14.28 -17.17 -18.84
N GLY A 207 -14.68 -18.36 -18.39
CA GLY A 207 -14.71 -19.58 -19.22
C GLY A 207 -13.36 -20.31 -19.33
N LYS A 208 -12.30 -19.79 -18.71
CA LYS A 208 -10.95 -20.36 -18.73
C LYS A 208 -10.30 -20.31 -17.35
N ASP A 209 -9.43 -21.27 -17.08
CA ASP A 209 -8.54 -21.21 -15.91
C ASP A 209 -7.41 -20.18 -16.10
N LEU A 210 -6.62 -19.95 -15.05
CA LEU A 210 -5.53 -18.98 -15.09
C LEU A 210 -4.46 -19.32 -16.13
N ASP A 211 -4.14 -20.60 -16.31
CA ASP A 211 -3.11 -21.01 -17.26
C ASP A 211 -3.59 -20.80 -18.71
N GLY A 212 -4.86 -21.07 -18.99
CA GLY A 212 -5.48 -20.79 -20.28
C GLY A 212 -5.59 -19.29 -20.57
N LEU A 213 -5.94 -18.48 -19.56
CA LEU A 213 -5.96 -17.01 -19.66
C LEU A 213 -4.55 -16.46 -19.90
N TRP A 214 -3.55 -16.98 -19.20
CA TRP A 214 -2.16 -16.59 -19.40
C TRP A 214 -1.64 -16.96 -20.79
N ALA A 215 -1.98 -18.15 -21.29
CA ALA A 215 -1.61 -18.56 -22.63
C ALA A 215 -2.22 -17.65 -23.71
N ASP A 216 -3.45 -17.17 -23.52
CA ASP A 216 -4.06 -16.19 -24.43
C ASP A 216 -3.39 -14.81 -24.33
N TYR A 217 -3.07 -14.36 -23.10
CA TYR A 217 -2.34 -13.12 -22.86
C TYR A 217 -0.96 -13.14 -23.54
N VAL A 218 -0.23 -14.26 -23.46
CA VAL A 218 1.08 -14.41 -24.13
C VAL A 218 0.99 -14.27 -25.64
N LYS A 219 -0.11 -14.75 -26.26
CA LYS A 219 -0.33 -14.63 -27.70
C LYS A 219 -0.64 -13.21 -28.15
N ASN A 220 -1.32 -12.45 -27.31
CA ASN A 220 -1.72 -11.06 -27.62
C ASN A 220 -1.67 -10.19 -26.34
N PRO A 221 -0.49 -9.68 -25.92
CA PRO A 221 -0.30 -8.99 -24.64
C PRO A 221 -0.68 -7.50 -24.66
N GLU A 222 -1.40 -7.04 -25.67
CA GLU A 222 -1.75 -5.62 -25.84
C GLU A 222 -2.83 -5.17 -24.84
N LEU A 223 -2.57 -4.01 -24.22
CA LEU A 223 -3.49 -3.33 -23.27
C LEU A 223 -4.30 -2.25 -23.96
#